data_55fa6cd4c847d990e34df534083206a9
#
_entry.id   55fa6cd4c847d990e34df534083206a9
#
_cell.length_a   1.000
_cell.length_b   1.000
_cell.length_c   1.000
_cell.angle_alpha   90.00
_cell.angle_beta   90.00
_cell.angle_gamma   90.00
#
_symmetry.space_group_name_H-M   'P 1'
#
loop_
_entity.id
_entity.type
_entity.pdbx_description
1 polymer ?
#
loop_
_entity_poly.entity_id
_entity_poly.type
_entity_poly.pdbx_seq_one_letter_code
_entity_poly.pdbx_strand_id
1 'polypeptide(L)'
;ASGDVTRFQTAFVSGGYTPPPRPPERVEQVVAELFTFATATSADPVALPVSTAVRHRSLMDAVLHTLAGRGPAAHRVWLPPLAGSPNLEALLEGTAAHLRVPVGLVDCPFEQRHEPRTVDLSGAAGNVAVVGAPRSGKSTTLRTLVSSLAATLDADAVQFYCLDFGGGGLTALG
;
A
#
# COMPACT_ATOMS: atom_id res chain seq x y z
N ALA A 1 -46.35 5.68 3.64
CA ALA A 1 -45.46 6.76 3.20
C ALA A 1 -45.13 6.53 1.74
N SER A 2 -45.70 7.35 0.86
CA SER A 2 -45.39 7.38 -0.56
C SER A 2 -44.00 8.01 -0.69
N GLY A 3 -42.96 7.17 -0.93
CA GLY A 3 -41.62 7.68 -1.19
C GLY A 3 -41.60 8.41 -2.52
N ASP A 4 -41.27 9.69 -2.49
CA ASP A 4 -41.07 10.48 -3.72
C ASP A 4 -39.89 9.90 -4.48
N VAL A 5 -40.14 9.39 -5.66
CA VAL A 5 -39.10 8.89 -6.57
C VAL A 5 -38.63 10.06 -7.44
N THR A 6 -37.42 10.54 -7.12
CA THR A 6 -36.79 11.60 -7.92
C THR A 6 -36.02 10.98 -9.07
N ARG A 7 -36.40 11.31 -10.30
CA ARG A 7 -35.66 10.92 -11.51
C ARG A 7 -34.50 11.91 -11.70
N PHE A 8 -33.29 11.43 -11.86
CA PHE A 8 -32.13 12.26 -12.18
C PHE A 8 -31.28 11.61 -13.27
N GLN A 9 -30.48 12.41 -13.93
CA GLN A 9 -29.52 11.98 -14.93
C GLN A 9 -28.16 12.50 -14.54
N THR A 10 -27.15 11.59 -14.49
CA THR A 10 -25.78 11.97 -14.18
C THR A 10 -25.12 12.67 -15.36
N ALA A 11 -24.23 13.60 -15.08
CA ALA A 11 -23.39 14.21 -16.09
C ALA A 11 -22.36 13.19 -16.63
N PHE A 12 -22.14 13.22 -17.96
CA PHE A 12 -21.14 12.38 -18.60
C PHE A 12 -19.77 13.06 -18.55
N VAL A 13 -18.86 12.54 -17.71
CA VAL A 13 -17.52 13.12 -17.49
C VAL A 13 -16.40 12.36 -18.22
N SER A 14 -16.73 11.23 -18.87
CA SER A 14 -15.76 10.43 -19.65
C SER A 14 -15.60 10.90 -21.09
N GLY A 15 -16.32 11.95 -21.50
CA GLY A 15 -16.18 12.57 -22.82
C GLY A 15 -14.82 13.25 -23.02
N GLY A 16 -14.42 13.41 -24.28
CA GLY A 16 -13.20 14.12 -24.63
C GLY A 16 -13.23 15.57 -24.12
N TYR A 17 -12.13 16.00 -23.49
CA TYR A 17 -11.94 17.36 -23.01
C TYR A 17 -11.15 18.17 -24.03
N THR A 18 -11.74 19.26 -24.53
CA THR A 18 -11.02 20.25 -25.34
C THR A 18 -10.72 21.44 -24.43
N PRO A 19 -9.45 21.70 -24.09
CA PRO A 19 -9.11 22.84 -23.29
C PRO A 19 -9.49 24.15 -24.02
N PRO A 20 -9.89 25.18 -23.28
CA PRO A 20 -10.12 26.49 -23.88
C PRO A 20 -8.85 26.97 -24.59
N PRO A 21 -8.98 27.69 -25.71
CA PRO A 21 -7.82 28.23 -26.42
C PRO A 21 -7.00 29.09 -25.45
N ARG A 22 -5.73 28.74 -25.30
CA ARG A 22 -4.80 29.53 -24.50
C ARG A 22 -4.66 30.89 -25.19
N PRO A 23 -4.81 32.02 -24.49
CA PRO A 23 -4.46 33.31 -25.08
C PRO A 23 -3.05 33.20 -25.64
N PRO A 24 -2.77 33.76 -26.81
CA PRO A 24 -1.43 33.68 -27.37
C PRO A 24 -0.45 34.27 -26.35
N GLU A 25 0.41 33.42 -25.85
CA GLU A 25 1.53 33.84 -25.02
C GLU A 25 2.39 34.70 -25.93
N ARG A 26 2.37 36.03 -25.74
CA ARG A 26 3.26 36.93 -26.45
C ARG A 26 4.68 36.59 -25.98
N VAL A 27 5.27 35.65 -26.67
CA VAL A 27 6.71 35.47 -26.59
C VAL A 27 7.32 36.57 -27.47
N GLU A 28 7.55 37.73 -26.92
CA GLU A 28 8.46 38.69 -27.52
C GLU A 28 9.87 38.11 -27.37
N GLN A 29 10.18 37.13 -28.20
CA GLN A 29 11.58 36.84 -28.49
C GLN A 29 12.08 37.92 -29.42
N VAL A 30 12.70 38.96 -28.85
CA VAL A 30 13.50 39.86 -29.60
C VAL A 30 14.78 39.11 -29.97
N VAL A 31 14.77 38.50 -31.13
CA VAL A 31 15.98 37.92 -31.73
C VAL A 31 16.71 39.07 -32.43
N ALA A 32 17.83 39.52 -31.85
CA ALA A 32 18.71 40.43 -32.53
C ALA A 32 19.51 39.66 -33.59
N GLU A 33 19.12 39.78 -34.85
CA GLU A 33 19.89 39.23 -35.95
C GLU A 33 20.89 40.28 -36.44
N LEU A 34 22.17 39.87 -36.60
CA LEU A 34 23.18 40.66 -37.29
C LEU A 34 22.82 40.70 -38.77
N PHE A 35 22.45 41.89 -39.24
CA PHE A 35 22.19 42.10 -40.66
C PHE A 35 23.51 42.04 -41.44
N THR A 36 23.74 40.97 -42.17
CA THR A 36 24.84 40.83 -43.13
C THR A 36 24.26 40.91 -44.53
N PHE A 37 24.95 41.60 -45.45
CA PHE A 37 24.56 41.71 -46.84
C PHE A 37 24.68 40.40 -47.67
N ALA A 38 25.05 39.30 -47.03
CA ALA A 38 24.95 37.97 -47.62
C ALA A 38 23.49 37.56 -47.68
N THR A 39 23.01 37.41 -48.89
CA THR A 39 21.67 36.98 -49.25
C THR A 39 21.05 36.03 -48.23
N ALA A 40 20.06 36.53 -47.53
CA ALA A 40 19.21 35.65 -46.73
C ALA A 40 18.44 34.77 -47.68
N THR A 41 18.94 33.58 -47.91
CA THR A 41 18.13 32.49 -48.47
C THR A 41 17.20 32.13 -47.33
N SER A 42 15.97 32.59 -47.46
CA SER A 42 14.87 32.24 -46.57
C SER A 42 14.73 30.72 -46.63
N ALA A 43 15.41 30.03 -45.72
CA ALA A 43 15.06 28.65 -45.45
C ALA A 43 13.74 28.70 -44.70
N ASP A 44 12.65 28.37 -45.37
CA ASP A 44 11.41 28.12 -44.74
C ASP A 44 11.67 27.19 -43.52
N PRO A 45 11.24 27.54 -42.33
CA PRO A 45 11.39 26.67 -41.18
C PRO A 45 10.60 25.39 -41.51
N VAL A 46 11.34 24.32 -41.76
CA VAL A 46 10.74 22.98 -41.88
C VAL A 46 10.09 22.72 -40.53
N ALA A 47 8.81 22.99 -40.48
CA ALA A 47 7.96 22.57 -39.36
C ALA A 47 8.03 21.05 -39.32
N LEU A 48 8.93 20.51 -38.50
CA LEU A 48 8.89 19.10 -38.16
C LEU A 48 7.48 18.82 -37.64
N PRO A 49 6.76 17.85 -38.18
CA PRO A 49 5.48 17.48 -37.64
C PRO A 49 5.72 16.96 -36.23
N VAL A 50 5.52 17.81 -35.25
CA VAL A 50 5.36 17.37 -33.86
C VAL A 50 4.11 16.52 -33.88
N SER A 51 4.27 15.23 -34.00
CA SER A 51 3.21 14.27 -33.78
C SER A 51 2.81 14.37 -32.33
N THR A 52 2.05 15.40 -32.01
CA THR A 52 1.23 15.43 -30.81
C THR A 52 0.17 14.37 -31.00
N ALA A 53 0.47 13.14 -30.61
CA ALA A 53 -0.56 12.20 -30.24
C ALA A 53 -1.38 12.89 -29.16
N VAL A 54 -2.43 13.59 -29.57
CA VAL A 54 -3.40 14.20 -28.68
C VAL A 54 -4.04 13.03 -27.94
N ARG A 55 -3.46 12.68 -26.79
CA ARG A 55 -4.17 11.84 -25.84
C ARG A 55 -5.41 12.63 -25.47
N HIS A 56 -6.55 12.20 -26.01
CA HIS A 56 -7.85 12.77 -25.64
C HIS A 56 -8.02 12.53 -24.14
N ARG A 57 -7.65 13.53 -23.35
CA ARG A 57 -7.92 13.51 -21.91
C ARG A 57 -9.42 13.63 -21.73
N SER A 58 -10.00 12.79 -20.91
CA SER A 58 -11.40 12.97 -20.52
C SER A 58 -11.55 14.23 -19.66
N LEU A 59 -12.76 14.74 -19.57
CA LEU A 59 -13.07 15.84 -18.64
C LEU A 59 -12.69 15.42 -17.19
N MET A 60 -12.92 14.16 -16.83
CA MET A 60 -12.52 13.60 -15.53
C MET A 60 -11.02 13.73 -15.31
N ASP A 61 -10.19 13.33 -16.29
CA ASP A 61 -8.73 13.43 -16.17
C ASP A 61 -8.27 14.88 -16.01
N ALA A 62 -8.90 15.82 -16.72
CA ALA A 62 -8.60 17.24 -16.61
C ALA A 62 -8.91 17.78 -15.21
N VAL A 63 -10.07 17.41 -14.66
CA VAL A 63 -10.50 17.81 -13.30
C VAL A 63 -9.57 17.20 -12.26
N LEU A 64 -9.28 15.89 -12.33
CA LEU A 64 -8.38 15.22 -11.39
C LEU A 64 -6.97 15.84 -11.41
N HIS A 65 -6.46 16.13 -12.59
CA HIS A 65 -5.15 16.79 -12.73
C HIS A 65 -5.15 18.19 -12.10
N THR A 66 -6.25 18.92 -12.22
CA THR A 66 -6.37 20.27 -11.65
C THR A 66 -6.48 20.24 -10.12
N LEU A 67 -7.12 19.20 -9.58
CA LEU A 67 -7.31 19.02 -8.15
C LEU A 67 -6.12 18.34 -7.46
N ALA A 68 -5.24 17.68 -8.21
CA ALA A 68 -4.08 17.00 -7.64
C ALA A 68 -3.21 17.97 -6.82
N GLY A 69 -2.97 17.60 -5.56
CA GLY A 69 -2.18 18.40 -4.62
C GLY A 69 -2.88 19.64 -4.04
N ARG A 70 -4.17 19.85 -4.35
CA ARG A 70 -4.94 21.00 -3.86
C ARG A 70 -5.85 20.61 -2.69
N GLY A 71 -5.29 20.06 -1.66
CA GLY A 71 -6.07 19.72 -0.46
C GLY A 71 -5.39 18.65 0.38
N PRO A 72 -5.97 18.32 1.54
CA PRO A 72 -5.50 17.21 2.34
C PRO A 72 -5.66 15.90 1.56
N ALA A 73 -4.76 14.96 1.83
CA ALA A 73 -4.90 13.62 1.26
C ALA A 73 -6.26 13.02 1.64
N ALA A 74 -6.90 12.36 0.68
CA ALA A 74 -8.14 11.65 0.95
C ALA A 74 -7.93 10.61 2.06
N HIS A 75 -8.94 10.43 2.90
CA HIS A 75 -8.93 9.37 3.89
C HIS A 75 -8.70 8.01 3.22
N ARG A 76 -7.76 7.24 3.76
CA ARG A 76 -7.51 5.87 3.29
C ARG A 76 -8.61 4.95 3.81
N VAL A 77 -9.43 4.44 2.92
CA VAL A 77 -10.49 3.49 3.26
C VAL A 77 -9.91 2.11 3.63
N TRP A 78 -8.77 1.77 3.05
CA TRP A 78 -8.07 0.50 3.27
C TRP A 78 -6.65 0.75 3.74
N LEU A 79 -6.22 0.03 4.74
CA LEU A 79 -4.81 -0.04 5.07
C LEU A 79 -4.03 -0.71 3.93
N PRO A 80 -2.75 -0.38 3.73
CA PRO A 80 -1.91 -1.15 2.83
C PRO A 80 -1.86 -2.60 3.31
N PRO A 81 -1.81 -3.59 2.41
CA PRO A 81 -1.67 -4.99 2.80
C PRO A 81 -0.43 -5.17 3.66
N LEU A 82 -0.48 -6.19 4.53
CA LEU A 82 0.67 -6.53 5.39
C LEU A 82 1.92 -6.76 4.52
N ALA A 83 2.90 -5.91 4.65
CA ALA A 83 4.08 -5.83 3.78
C ALA A 83 5.11 -6.94 4.00
N GLY A 84 4.81 -7.94 4.84
CA GLY A 84 5.70 -9.05 5.17
C GLY A 84 5.53 -9.51 6.62
N SER A 85 6.43 -10.39 7.05
CA SER A 85 6.44 -10.84 8.45
C SER A 85 6.93 -9.71 9.35
N PRO A 86 6.21 -9.35 10.41
CA PRO A 86 6.66 -8.36 11.38
C PRO A 86 7.90 -8.87 12.13
N ASN A 87 8.71 -7.93 12.62
CA ASN A 87 9.79 -8.27 13.55
C ASN A 87 9.19 -8.71 14.89
N LEU A 88 9.71 -9.80 15.46
CA LEU A 88 9.24 -10.34 16.72
C LEU A 88 9.38 -9.33 17.86
N GLU A 89 10.50 -8.61 17.92
CA GLU A 89 10.76 -7.59 18.93
C GLU A 89 9.63 -6.53 18.95
N ALA A 90 9.27 -6.01 17.79
CA ALA A 90 8.18 -5.05 17.67
C ALA A 90 6.81 -5.63 18.08
N LEU A 91 6.60 -6.92 17.88
CA LEU A 91 5.36 -7.60 18.31
C LEU A 91 5.30 -7.78 19.83
N LEU A 92 6.44 -7.97 20.51
CA LEU A 92 6.51 -8.19 21.95
C LEU A 92 6.25 -6.90 22.74
N GLU A 93 6.53 -5.73 22.16
CA GLU A 93 6.32 -4.45 22.82
C GLU A 93 4.84 -4.26 23.24
N GLY A 94 4.60 -4.23 24.54
CA GLY A 94 3.28 -3.97 25.13
C GLY A 94 2.22 -5.06 24.92
N THR A 95 2.57 -6.20 24.32
CA THR A 95 1.60 -7.26 23.98
C THR A 95 1.81 -8.52 24.80
N ALA A 96 3.03 -8.79 25.28
CA ALA A 96 3.37 -9.98 26.04
C ALA A 96 2.85 -9.87 27.49
N ALA A 97 2.27 -10.95 27.98
CA ALA A 97 1.89 -11.15 29.36
C ALA A 97 2.26 -12.57 29.77
N HIS A 98 2.11 -12.90 31.04
CA HIS A 98 2.45 -14.25 31.53
C HIS A 98 1.70 -15.32 30.70
N LEU A 99 2.47 -16.18 30.01
CA LEU A 99 1.99 -17.25 29.12
C LEU A 99 1.06 -16.77 27.98
N ARG A 100 1.01 -15.46 27.72
CA ARG A 100 0.27 -14.89 26.57
C ARG A 100 1.25 -14.12 25.70
N VAL A 101 1.46 -14.59 24.49
CA VAL A 101 2.49 -14.04 23.58
C VAL A 101 1.96 -13.83 22.17
N PRO A 102 2.47 -12.84 21.45
CA PRO A 102 2.09 -12.60 20.05
C PRO A 102 2.79 -13.62 19.14
N VAL A 103 2.07 -14.01 18.08
CA VAL A 103 2.58 -14.92 17.04
C VAL A 103 2.50 -14.33 15.63
N GLY A 104 1.97 -13.14 15.48
CA GLY A 104 1.85 -12.46 14.19
C GLY A 104 0.96 -11.23 14.25
N LEU A 105 0.61 -10.69 13.09
CA LEU A 105 -0.36 -9.61 12.93
C LEU A 105 -1.61 -10.10 12.20
N VAL A 106 -2.74 -9.54 12.57
CA VAL A 106 -4.02 -9.69 11.88
C VAL A 106 -4.36 -8.35 11.24
N ASP A 107 -4.75 -8.38 9.99
CA ASP A 107 -5.35 -7.23 9.33
C ASP A 107 -6.84 -7.21 9.64
N CYS A 108 -7.29 -6.11 10.26
CA CYS A 108 -8.68 -5.84 10.61
C CYS A 108 -9.20 -4.71 9.71
N PRO A 109 -9.59 -4.99 8.45
CA PRO A 109 -9.90 -3.96 7.47
C PRO A 109 -11.11 -3.11 7.85
N PHE A 110 -12.09 -3.65 8.54
CA PHE A 110 -13.27 -2.89 8.97
C PHE A 110 -12.94 -1.87 10.06
N GLU A 111 -12.01 -2.19 10.94
CA GLU A 111 -11.53 -1.30 11.99
C GLU A 111 -10.35 -0.42 11.54
N GLN A 112 -9.88 -0.62 10.31
CA GLN A 112 -8.74 0.10 9.72
C GLN A 112 -7.48 0.05 10.59
N ARG A 113 -7.19 -1.13 11.15
CA ARG A 113 -6.03 -1.34 12.03
C ARG A 113 -5.43 -2.73 11.84
N HIS A 114 -4.16 -2.84 12.20
CA HIS A 114 -3.48 -4.12 12.35
C HIS A 114 -3.38 -4.43 13.85
N GLU A 115 -3.66 -5.66 14.23
CA GLU A 115 -3.59 -6.11 15.62
C GLU A 115 -2.62 -7.28 15.79
N PRO A 116 -1.88 -7.34 16.91
CA PRO A 116 -1.13 -8.52 17.26
C PRO A 116 -2.06 -9.73 17.48
N ARG A 117 -1.77 -10.83 16.79
CA ARG A 117 -2.41 -12.13 17.08
C ARG A 117 -1.70 -12.78 18.24
N THR A 118 -2.36 -12.86 19.38
CA THR A 118 -1.80 -13.48 20.59
C THR A 118 -2.32 -14.90 20.78
N VAL A 119 -1.47 -15.74 21.37
CA VAL A 119 -1.79 -17.06 21.89
C VAL A 119 -1.66 -17.00 23.41
N ASP A 120 -2.71 -17.45 24.09
CA ASP A 120 -2.78 -17.54 25.54
C ASP A 120 -2.65 -19.01 25.94
N LEU A 121 -1.60 -19.33 26.68
CA LEU A 121 -1.31 -20.67 27.18
C LEU A 121 -1.59 -20.77 28.70
N SER A 122 -2.22 -19.76 29.28
CA SER A 122 -2.55 -19.76 30.71
C SER A 122 -3.79 -20.62 30.99
N GLY A 123 -3.77 -21.27 32.12
CA GLY A 123 -4.93 -22.01 32.64
C GLY A 123 -5.36 -23.21 31.83
N ALA A 124 -6.67 -23.55 31.88
CA ALA A 124 -7.23 -24.73 31.22
C ALA A 124 -7.24 -24.66 29.69
N ALA A 125 -7.06 -23.49 29.09
CA ALA A 125 -7.02 -23.24 27.66
C ALA A 125 -5.62 -23.39 27.03
N GLY A 126 -4.63 -23.84 27.81
CA GLY A 126 -3.22 -23.89 27.42
C GLY A 126 -2.83 -24.86 26.29
N ASN A 127 -3.80 -25.46 25.60
CA ASN A 127 -3.54 -26.35 24.46
C ASN A 127 -3.83 -25.63 23.14
N VAL A 128 -2.86 -25.66 22.23
CA VAL A 128 -2.99 -25.03 20.91
C VAL A 128 -2.72 -26.05 19.82
N ALA A 129 -3.61 -26.13 18.84
CA ALA A 129 -3.41 -26.92 17.63
C ALA A 129 -3.19 -25.99 16.44
N VAL A 130 -2.09 -26.18 15.71
CA VAL A 130 -1.80 -25.48 14.45
C VAL A 130 -2.01 -26.44 13.29
N VAL A 131 -3.05 -26.21 12.50
CA VAL A 131 -3.45 -27.09 11.38
C VAL A 131 -3.33 -26.35 10.07
N GLY A 132 -2.90 -27.02 9.03
CA GLY A 132 -2.80 -26.44 7.68
C GLY A 132 -2.11 -27.35 6.69
N ALA A 133 -2.18 -27.00 5.41
CA ALA A 133 -1.57 -27.73 4.30
C ALA A 133 -0.01 -27.72 4.40
N PRO A 134 0.69 -28.56 3.64
CA PRO A 134 2.14 -28.46 3.49
C PRO A 134 2.57 -27.04 3.11
N ARG A 135 3.67 -26.56 3.68
CA ARG A 135 4.22 -25.20 3.45
C ARG A 135 3.30 -24.03 3.86
N SER A 136 2.28 -24.26 4.68
CA SER A 136 1.37 -23.20 5.16
C SER A 136 1.91 -22.38 6.33
N GLY A 137 3.16 -22.58 6.76
CA GLY A 137 3.76 -21.83 7.85
C GLY A 137 3.59 -22.42 9.26
N LYS A 138 3.05 -23.65 9.40
CA LYS A 138 2.87 -24.30 10.72
C LYS A 138 4.12 -24.30 11.59
N SER A 139 5.24 -24.78 11.04
CA SER A 139 6.50 -24.83 11.76
C SER A 139 7.05 -23.44 12.07
N THR A 140 6.79 -22.46 11.21
CA THR A 140 7.14 -21.06 11.47
C THR A 140 6.33 -20.52 12.64
N THR A 141 5.03 -20.77 12.67
CA THR A 141 4.15 -20.35 13.78
C THR A 141 4.60 -20.99 15.11
N LEU A 142 4.95 -22.29 15.12
CA LEU A 142 5.45 -22.93 16.32
C LEU A 142 6.81 -22.34 16.77
N ARG A 143 7.73 -22.11 15.83
CA ARG A 143 9.00 -21.42 16.14
C ARG A 143 8.77 -20.04 16.71
N THR A 144 7.90 -19.24 16.10
CA THR A 144 7.55 -17.91 16.61
C THR A 144 6.98 -17.99 18.01
N LEU A 145 6.08 -18.94 18.28
CA LEU A 145 5.51 -19.17 19.62
C LEU A 145 6.58 -19.45 20.66
N VAL A 146 7.47 -20.43 20.38
CA VAL A 146 8.57 -20.80 21.29
C VAL A 146 9.51 -19.61 21.50
N SER A 147 9.92 -18.93 20.42
CA SER A 147 10.79 -17.74 20.51
C SER A 147 10.14 -16.60 21.29
N SER A 148 8.84 -16.37 21.11
CA SER A 148 8.10 -15.34 21.88
C SER A 148 8.07 -15.67 23.37
N LEU A 149 7.82 -16.92 23.73
CA LEU A 149 7.82 -17.35 25.13
C LEU A 149 9.23 -17.25 25.73
N ALA A 150 10.26 -17.71 25.01
CA ALA A 150 11.64 -17.66 25.49
C ALA A 150 12.17 -16.23 25.62
N ALA A 151 11.67 -15.30 24.81
CA ALA A 151 12.05 -13.88 24.90
C ALA A 151 11.33 -13.12 26.04
N THR A 152 10.24 -13.68 26.58
CA THR A 152 9.40 -12.99 27.57
C THR A 152 9.41 -13.64 28.95
N LEU A 153 9.86 -14.88 29.06
CA LEU A 153 9.85 -15.67 30.30
C LEU A 153 11.22 -16.26 30.57
N ASP A 154 11.57 -16.29 31.84
CA ASP A 154 12.80 -16.92 32.32
C ASP A 154 12.74 -18.47 32.26
N ALA A 155 13.87 -19.12 32.23
CA ALA A 155 13.99 -20.59 32.19
C ALA A 155 13.35 -21.31 33.38
N ASP A 156 13.15 -20.62 34.49
CA ASP A 156 12.45 -21.14 35.68
C ASP A 156 10.93 -21.13 35.50
N ALA A 157 10.43 -20.27 34.60
CA ALA A 157 9.02 -20.12 34.34
C ALA A 157 8.50 -21.01 33.18
N VAL A 158 9.37 -21.34 32.20
CA VAL A 158 8.99 -22.14 31.03
C VAL A 158 10.12 -23.08 30.62
N GLN A 159 9.76 -24.32 30.31
CA GLN A 159 10.64 -25.32 29.71
C GLN A 159 10.00 -25.89 28.45
N PHE A 160 10.81 -26.08 27.41
CA PHE A 160 10.32 -26.56 26.10
C PHE A 160 10.79 -27.99 25.84
N TYR A 161 9.85 -28.85 25.52
CA TYR A 161 10.12 -30.20 25.05
C TYR A 161 9.55 -30.36 23.65
N CYS A 162 10.43 -30.34 22.64
CA CYS A 162 10.05 -30.35 21.23
C CYS A 162 10.21 -31.75 20.64
N LEU A 163 9.12 -32.34 20.14
CA LEU A 163 9.11 -33.59 19.41
C LEU A 163 8.82 -33.31 17.94
N ASP A 164 9.81 -33.50 17.07
CA ASP A 164 9.68 -33.27 15.64
C ASP A 164 9.70 -34.59 14.86
N PHE A 165 8.55 -34.99 14.35
CA PHE A 165 8.38 -36.19 13.53
C PHE A 165 8.42 -35.91 12.02
N GLY A 166 8.63 -34.67 11.62
CA GLY A 166 8.35 -34.23 10.25
C GLY A 166 9.40 -33.37 9.57
N GLY A 167 10.72 -33.59 9.79
CA GLY A 167 11.73 -32.95 8.95
C GLY A 167 12.61 -31.90 9.59
N GLY A 168 12.76 -31.89 10.91
CA GLY A 168 13.75 -31.07 11.58
C GLY A 168 13.45 -29.56 11.60
N GLY A 169 12.20 -29.17 11.42
CA GLY A 169 11.81 -27.76 11.42
C GLY A 169 12.02 -27.03 12.75
N LEU A 170 12.13 -27.77 13.86
CA LEU A 170 12.35 -27.23 15.20
C LEU A 170 13.80 -27.37 15.70
N THR A 171 14.67 -28.08 14.99
CA THR A 171 16.07 -28.29 15.39
C THR A 171 16.89 -26.99 15.49
N ALA A 172 16.46 -25.94 14.84
CA ALA A 172 17.12 -24.63 14.88
C ALA A 172 16.83 -23.85 16.18
N LEU A 173 16.04 -24.41 17.10
CA LEU A 173 15.71 -23.79 18.39
C LEU A 173 16.59 -24.33 19.56
N GLY A 174 17.47 -25.29 19.30
CA GLY A 174 18.39 -25.89 20.29
C GLY A 174 19.77 -25.30 20.27
#